data_c32d93297c3f45ae278556bede34d66c
#
_entry.id   c32d93297c3f45ae278556bede34d66c
#
_cell.length_a   1.000
_cell.length_b   1.000
_cell.length_c   1.000
_cell.angle_alpha   90.00
_cell.angle_beta   90.00
_cell.angle_gamma   90.00
#
_symmetry.space_group_name_H-M   'P 1'
#
loop_
_entity.id
_entity.type
_entity.pdbx_description
1 polymer ?
#
loop_
_entity_poly.entity_id
_entity_poly.type
_entity_poly.pdbx_seq_one_letter_code
_entity_poly.pdbx_strand_id
1 'polypeptide(L)'
;MREGSLDAPVRFPLGWQEPWFWDEAALEKEMERVFDICHGCRRCFNLCDSFPRLFDLIDNGPTGELDGVPKEKYAEVEEACTLCDMCFMTKCPYVPPHEWALDFPHLMLRHRAVQARKNGIGFVEGELADTDKAGRLGTFVAPLMNWATDERNKPLRKSIEKFTGIHHGARLPKQASETFEMMAARETVVLNEAAPASVSYTHLTLPTIYSV
;
A
#
# COMPACT_ATOMS: atom_id res chain seq x y z
N MET A 1 -11.86 6.85 30.48
CA MET A 1 -11.55 6.51 29.07
C MET A 1 -12.89 6.35 28.36
N ARG A 2 -13.14 7.05 27.26
CA ARG A 2 -14.34 6.77 26.47
C ARG A 2 -14.13 5.44 25.74
N GLU A 3 -15.12 4.57 25.81
CA GLU A 3 -15.11 3.33 25.04
C GLU A 3 -15.17 3.63 23.54
N GLY A 4 -14.64 2.74 22.73
CA GLY A 4 -14.67 2.87 21.28
C GLY A 4 -16.10 2.79 20.72
N SER A 5 -16.29 3.30 19.51
CA SER A 5 -17.56 3.21 18.79
C SER A 5 -17.77 1.85 18.13
N LEU A 6 -19.02 1.42 18.03
CA LEU A 6 -19.50 0.29 17.23
C LEU A 6 -20.16 0.77 15.92
N ASP A 7 -20.19 2.08 15.67
CA ASP A 7 -20.77 2.64 14.46
C ASP A 7 -19.96 2.24 13.22
N ALA A 8 -20.60 2.23 12.07
CA ALA A 8 -19.93 1.98 10.83
C ALA A 8 -18.87 3.07 10.57
N PRO A 9 -17.65 2.69 10.15
CA PRO A 9 -16.60 3.66 9.86
C PRO A 9 -17.00 4.67 8.79
N VAL A 10 -16.70 5.93 9.03
CA VAL A 10 -16.88 7.02 8.05
C VAL A 10 -15.50 7.56 7.69
N ARG A 11 -15.13 7.48 6.41
CA ARG A 11 -13.82 7.93 5.96
C ARG A 11 -13.90 9.32 5.32
N PHE A 12 -12.99 10.18 5.72
CA PHE A 12 -12.80 11.48 5.10
C PHE A 12 -11.84 11.38 3.90
N PRO A 13 -12.07 12.16 2.83
CA PRO A 13 -11.15 12.21 1.70
C PRO A 13 -9.75 12.66 2.12
N LEU A 14 -8.72 12.10 1.49
CA LEU A 14 -7.35 12.60 1.60
C LEU A 14 -7.27 13.98 0.93
N GLY A 15 -6.94 15.00 1.69
CA GLY A 15 -6.76 16.35 1.18
C GLY A 15 -5.39 16.57 0.51
N TRP A 16 -4.96 15.68 -0.38
CA TRP A 16 -3.62 15.71 -0.99
C TRP A 16 -3.34 16.96 -1.83
N GLN A 17 -4.36 17.70 -2.24
CA GLN A 17 -4.25 18.98 -2.94
C GLN A 17 -4.05 20.15 -1.98
N GLU A 18 -4.37 19.95 -0.70
CA GLU A 18 -4.29 20.98 0.31
C GLU A 18 -2.87 21.12 0.88
N PRO A 19 -2.42 22.34 1.19
CA PRO A 19 -1.07 22.58 1.74
C PRO A 19 -0.79 21.80 3.02
N TRP A 20 -1.78 21.67 3.90
CA TRP A 20 -1.63 20.97 5.18
C TRP A 20 -1.26 19.49 5.04
N PHE A 21 -1.64 18.88 3.91
CA PHE A 21 -1.30 17.47 3.66
C PHE A 21 0.21 17.25 3.59
N TRP A 22 0.94 18.24 3.09
CA TRP A 22 2.38 18.22 2.86
C TRP A 22 3.19 18.81 4.01
N ASP A 23 2.55 19.28 5.07
CA ASP A 23 3.21 19.81 6.27
C ASP A 23 3.82 18.66 7.08
N GLU A 24 5.16 18.55 7.06
CA GLU A 24 5.89 17.49 7.74
C GLU A 24 5.75 17.59 9.27
N ALA A 25 5.75 18.79 9.83
CA ALA A 25 5.64 18.97 11.28
C ALA A 25 4.25 18.58 11.78
N ALA A 26 3.20 18.94 11.04
CA ALA A 26 1.85 18.53 11.35
C ALA A 26 1.66 17.01 11.18
N LEU A 27 2.32 16.41 10.19
CA LEU A 27 2.31 14.97 9.96
C LEU A 27 2.99 14.21 11.11
N GLU A 28 4.20 14.63 11.52
CA GLU A 28 4.90 14.01 12.65
C GLU A 28 4.09 14.05 13.92
N LYS A 29 3.50 15.20 14.24
CA LYS A 29 2.63 15.35 15.40
C LYS A 29 1.41 14.42 15.35
N GLU A 30 0.83 14.25 14.19
CA GLU A 30 -0.30 13.33 14.01
C GLU A 30 0.16 11.87 14.13
N MET A 31 1.33 11.52 13.61
CA MET A 31 1.91 10.18 13.80
C MET A 31 2.16 9.88 15.28
N GLU A 32 2.75 10.83 16.03
CA GLU A 32 2.93 10.69 17.47
C GLU A 32 1.59 10.45 18.18
N ARG A 33 0.58 11.25 17.90
CA ARG A 33 -0.74 11.11 18.49
C ARG A 33 -1.37 9.74 18.22
N VAL A 34 -1.31 9.30 16.97
CA VAL A 34 -1.92 8.03 16.55
C VAL A 34 -1.14 6.83 17.10
N PHE A 35 0.19 6.88 17.07
CA PHE A 35 1.04 5.80 17.59
C PHE A 35 0.91 5.64 19.10
N ASP A 36 0.79 6.74 19.85
CA ASP A 36 0.55 6.72 21.29
C ASP A 36 -0.79 6.05 21.62
N ILE A 37 -1.86 6.41 20.90
CA ILE A 37 -3.17 5.76 21.07
C ILE A 37 -3.11 4.28 20.69
N CYS A 38 -2.42 3.92 19.60
CA CYS A 38 -2.26 2.53 19.17
C CYS A 38 -1.46 1.72 20.19
N HIS A 39 -0.40 2.31 20.77
CA HIS A 39 0.40 1.70 21.82
C HIS A 39 -0.44 1.43 23.07
N GLY A 40 -1.21 2.40 23.52
CA GLY A 40 -2.10 2.24 24.68
C GLY A 40 -3.21 1.20 24.48
N CYS A 41 -3.68 1.04 23.24
CA CYS A 41 -4.77 0.13 22.88
C CYS A 41 -4.31 -1.29 22.55
N ARG A 42 -3.27 -1.46 21.76
CA ARG A 42 -2.65 -2.73 21.28
C ARG A 42 -3.60 -3.75 20.64
N ARG A 43 -4.85 -3.40 20.35
CA ARG A 43 -5.86 -4.32 19.81
C ARG A 43 -5.46 -4.92 18.46
N CYS A 44 -4.67 -4.21 17.66
CA CYS A 44 -4.26 -4.62 16.32
C CYS A 44 -2.97 -5.45 16.27
N PHE A 45 -2.44 -5.87 17.42
CA PHE A 45 -1.18 -6.61 17.55
C PHE A 45 -1.04 -7.79 16.55
N ASN A 46 -2.10 -8.53 16.32
CA ASN A 46 -2.10 -9.72 15.47
C ASN A 46 -2.66 -9.49 14.07
N LEU A 47 -2.83 -8.24 13.67
CA LEU A 47 -3.50 -7.92 12.39
C LEU A 47 -2.55 -7.90 11.20
N CYS A 48 -1.37 -7.31 11.38
CA CYS A 48 -0.33 -7.21 10.35
C CYS A 48 1.03 -6.91 11.00
N ASP A 49 2.10 -6.83 10.21
CA ASP A 49 3.47 -6.59 10.70
C ASP A 49 3.72 -5.17 11.22
N SER A 50 2.94 -4.19 10.78
CA SER A 50 3.13 -2.78 11.14
C SER A 50 2.94 -2.52 12.64
N PHE A 51 1.93 -3.14 13.25
CA PHE A 51 1.65 -2.94 14.67
C PHE A 51 2.65 -3.63 15.60
N PRO A 52 3.05 -4.89 15.40
CA PRO A 52 4.15 -5.47 16.18
C PRO A 52 5.43 -4.65 16.10
N ARG A 53 5.80 -4.14 14.92
CA ARG A 53 6.99 -3.26 14.79
C ARG A 53 6.85 -1.99 15.61
N LEU A 54 5.70 -1.34 15.59
CA LEU A 54 5.44 -0.17 16.44
C LEU A 54 5.62 -0.51 17.91
N PHE A 55 5.01 -1.61 18.36
CA PHE A 55 5.05 -2.00 19.77
C PHE A 55 6.45 -2.45 20.20
N ASP A 56 7.16 -3.17 19.34
CA ASP A 56 8.55 -3.59 19.61
C ASP A 56 9.49 -2.38 19.69
N LEU A 57 9.31 -1.37 18.83
CA LEU A 57 10.09 -0.13 18.90
C LEU A 57 9.90 0.60 20.23
N ILE A 58 8.68 0.63 20.75
CA ILE A 58 8.35 1.27 22.02
C ILE A 58 8.82 0.41 23.19
N ASP A 59 8.49 -0.88 23.21
CA ASP A 59 8.80 -1.80 24.31
C ASP A 59 10.32 -2.00 24.49
N ASN A 60 11.08 -1.95 23.40
CA ASN A 60 12.55 -1.99 23.45
C ASN A 60 13.20 -0.60 23.57
N GLY A 61 12.40 0.46 23.61
CA GLY A 61 12.88 1.83 23.81
C GLY A 61 13.34 2.07 25.25
N PRO A 62 14.14 3.14 25.46
CA PRO A 62 14.73 3.42 26.79
C PRO A 62 13.70 3.79 27.85
N THR A 63 12.56 4.31 27.47
CA THR A 63 11.47 4.74 28.37
C THR A 63 10.33 3.74 28.46
N GLY A 64 10.21 2.82 27.48
CA GLY A 64 9.04 1.97 27.32
C GLY A 64 7.79 2.74 26.85
N GLU A 65 7.98 3.98 26.40
CA GLU A 65 6.94 4.87 25.91
C GLU A 65 7.36 5.46 24.55
N LEU A 66 6.42 6.06 23.82
CA LEU A 66 6.67 6.58 22.48
C LEU A 66 7.72 7.70 22.43
N ASP A 67 7.88 8.47 23.51
CA ASP A 67 8.89 9.52 23.62
C ASP A 67 10.33 9.00 23.55
N GLY A 68 10.54 7.72 23.86
CA GLY A 68 11.82 7.03 23.72
C GLY A 68 12.13 6.56 22.29
N VAL A 69 11.20 6.66 21.36
CA VAL A 69 11.39 6.20 19.97
C VAL A 69 11.82 7.36 19.07
N PRO A 70 13.00 7.27 18.41
CA PRO A 70 13.40 8.27 17.42
C PRO A 70 12.41 8.35 16.25
N LYS A 71 12.09 9.55 15.80
CA LYS A 71 11.09 9.78 14.74
C LYS A 71 11.47 9.14 13.40
N GLU A 72 12.76 9.02 13.14
CA GLU A 72 13.29 8.33 11.94
C GLU A 72 12.85 6.86 11.89
N LYS A 73 12.58 6.25 13.05
CA LYS A 73 12.09 4.87 13.17
C LYS A 73 10.63 4.69 12.78
N TYR A 74 9.87 5.78 12.68
CA TYR A 74 8.46 5.72 12.23
C TYR A 74 8.34 5.19 10.81
N ALA A 75 9.35 5.38 9.97
CA ALA A 75 9.41 4.80 8.64
C ALA A 75 9.35 3.27 8.66
N GLU A 76 9.94 2.60 9.65
CA GLU A 76 9.89 1.13 9.78
C GLU A 76 8.45 0.61 9.98
N VAL A 77 7.62 1.39 10.67
CA VAL A 77 6.20 1.08 10.89
C VAL A 77 5.39 1.31 9.61
N GLU A 78 5.67 2.40 8.90
CA GLU A 78 5.02 2.75 7.65
C GLU A 78 5.35 1.76 6.54
N GLU A 79 6.62 1.39 6.37
CA GLU A 79 7.07 0.41 5.38
C GLU A 79 6.40 -0.96 5.54
N ALA A 80 6.13 -1.37 6.79
CA ALA A 80 5.43 -2.62 7.08
C ALA A 80 3.91 -2.54 6.81
N CYS A 81 3.36 -1.35 6.58
CA CYS A 81 1.94 -1.17 6.32
C CYS A 81 1.61 -1.46 4.84
N THR A 82 0.78 -2.45 4.60
CA THR A 82 0.34 -2.83 3.24
C THR A 82 -0.87 -2.03 2.73
N LEU A 83 -1.34 -1.04 3.49
CA LEU A 83 -2.51 -0.21 3.15
C LEU A 83 -3.79 -1.04 2.87
N CYS A 84 -3.95 -2.19 3.53
CA CYS A 84 -5.06 -3.11 3.30
C CYS A 84 -6.39 -2.69 3.96
N ASP A 85 -6.40 -1.61 4.73
CA ASP A 85 -7.56 -1.04 5.43
C ASP A 85 -8.20 -1.92 6.53
N MET A 86 -7.71 -3.12 6.79
CA MET A 86 -8.31 -4.03 7.77
C MET A 86 -8.39 -3.43 9.18
N CYS A 87 -7.39 -2.65 9.60
CA CYS A 87 -7.42 -1.98 10.90
C CYS A 87 -8.53 -0.92 10.95
N PHE A 88 -8.73 -0.17 9.87
CA PHE A 88 -9.78 0.84 9.79
C PHE A 88 -11.17 0.24 9.71
N MET A 89 -11.37 -0.71 8.80
CA MET A 89 -12.70 -1.24 8.47
C MET A 89 -13.27 -2.19 9.53
N THR A 90 -12.44 -2.95 10.23
CA THR A 90 -12.94 -4.07 11.03
C THR A 90 -12.44 -4.12 12.47
N LYS A 91 -11.35 -3.43 12.80
CA LYS A 91 -10.66 -3.65 14.09
C LYS A 91 -10.66 -2.44 15.01
N CYS A 92 -10.42 -1.24 14.48
CA CYS A 92 -10.21 -0.05 15.29
C CYS A 92 -11.54 0.55 15.78
N PRO A 93 -11.75 0.67 17.09
CA PRO A 93 -12.95 1.29 17.63
C PRO A 93 -12.89 2.83 17.69
N TYR A 94 -11.76 3.42 17.26
CA TYR A 94 -11.49 4.85 17.35
C TYR A 94 -11.49 5.55 15.99
N VAL A 95 -11.95 4.85 14.95
CA VAL A 95 -12.16 5.47 13.63
C VAL A 95 -13.34 6.43 13.66
N PRO A 96 -13.43 7.40 12.74
CA PRO A 96 -14.63 8.23 12.65
C PRO A 96 -15.91 7.37 12.52
N PRO A 97 -16.99 7.74 13.22
CA PRO A 97 -17.29 9.02 13.87
C PRO A 97 -16.76 9.19 15.31
N HIS A 98 -15.89 8.32 15.80
CA HIS A 98 -15.28 8.50 17.11
C HIS A 98 -14.50 9.82 17.18
N GLU A 99 -14.48 10.49 18.33
CA GLU A 99 -13.83 11.81 18.52
C GLU A 99 -12.33 11.80 18.22
N TRP A 100 -11.65 10.66 18.39
CA TRP A 100 -10.23 10.53 18.07
C TRP A 100 -9.96 10.39 16.58
N ALA A 101 -10.96 10.07 15.80
CA ALA A 101 -10.94 10.05 14.33
C ALA A 101 -9.68 9.41 13.74
N LEU A 102 -9.26 8.23 14.24
CA LEU A 102 -8.07 7.54 13.77
C LEU A 102 -8.28 6.98 12.35
N ASP A 103 -7.38 7.32 11.45
CA ASP A 103 -7.25 6.65 10.15
C ASP A 103 -5.79 6.28 9.91
N PHE A 104 -5.38 5.15 10.50
CA PHE A 104 -4.00 4.66 10.41
C PHE A 104 -3.54 4.43 8.95
N PRO A 105 -4.30 3.76 8.07
CA PRO A 105 -3.89 3.57 6.68
C PRO A 105 -3.69 4.87 5.91
N HIS A 106 -4.59 5.84 6.06
CA HIS A 106 -4.45 7.15 5.41
C HIS A 106 -3.27 7.95 5.96
N LEU A 107 -2.97 7.82 7.25
CA LEU A 107 -1.79 8.42 7.86
C LEU A 107 -0.49 7.83 7.29
N MET A 108 -0.41 6.50 7.15
CA MET A 108 0.73 5.82 6.53
C MET A 108 0.88 6.21 5.06
N LEU A 109 -0.23 6.28 4.32
CA LEU A 109 -0.23 6.74 2.93
C LEU A 109 0.26 8.18 2.81
N ARG A 110 -0.19 9.07 3.71
CA ARG A 110 0.26 10.47 3.74
C ARG A 110 1.77 10.55 4.03
N HIS A 111 2.27 9.80 5.01
CA HIS A 111 3.70 9.76 5.32
C HIS A 111 4.50 9.29 4.10
N ARG A 112 4.09 8.20 3.45
CA ARG A 112 4.72 7.67 2.23
C ARG A 112 4.74 8.70 1.09
N ALA A 113 3.64 9.41 0.87
CA ALA A 113 3.55 10.45 -0.14
C ALA A 113 4.49 11.62 0.14
N VAL A 114 4.57 12.08 1.41
CA VAL A 114 5.47 13.17 1.83
C VAL A 114 6.93 12.73 1.67
N GLN A 115 7.29 11.53 2.09
CA GLN A 115 8.65 11.00 1.93
C GLN A 115 9.02 10.83 0.45
N ALA A 116 8.12 10.31 -0.39
CA ALA A 116 8.34 10.19 -1.82
C ALA A 116 8.53 11.56 -2.50
N ARG A 117 7.80 12.59 -2.07
CA ARG A 117 7.98 13.96 -2.58
C ARG A 117 9.33 14.55 -2.16
N LYS A 118 9.80 14.25 -0.96
CA LYS A 118 11.04 14.78 -0.39
C LYS A 118 12.29 14.10 -0.96
N ASN A 119 12.27 12.78 -1.00
CA ASN A 119 13.43 11.93 -1.29
C ASN A 119 13.43 11.39 -2.73
N GLY A 120 12.30 11.55 -3.44
CA GLY A 120 12.07 10.86 -4.71
C GLY A 120 11.67 9.39 -4.49
N ILE A 121 11.40 8.72 -5.59
CA ILE A 121 11.08 7.28 -5.63
C ILE A 121 12.32 6.55 -6.15
N GLY A 122 12.71 5.45 -5.51
CA GLY A 122 13.81 4.61 -5.95
C GLY A 122 13.60 4.12 -7.40
N PHE A 123 14.69 4.01 -8.18
CA PHE A 123 14.58 3.59 -9.59
C PHE A 123 13.83 2.28 -9.76
N VAL A 124 14.13 1.27 -8.94
CA VAL A 124 13.48 -0.05 -9.00
C VAL A 124 12.00 0.05 -8.65
N GLU A 125 11.67 0.80 -7.60
CA GLU A 125 10.29 1.02 -7.18
C GLU A 125 9.49 1.77 -8.26
N GLY A 126 10.10 2.80 -8.88
CA GLY A 126 9.48 3.54 -9.98
C GLY A 126 9.20 2.69 -11.20
N GLU A 127 10.14 1.84 -11.59
CA GLU A 127 9.95 0.91 -12.72
C GLU A 127 8.93 -0.20 -12.42
N LEU A 128 8.83 -0.65 -11.17
CA LEU A 128 7.80 -1.62 -10.75
C LEU A 128 6.42 -0.99 -10.63
N ALA A 129 6.34 0.29 -10.27
CA ALA A 129 5.07 1.02 -10.16
C ALA A 129 4.48 1.39 -11.52
N ASP A 130 5.32 1.62 -12.56
CA ASP A 130 4.88 1.91 -13.93
C ASP A 130 4.54 0.61 -14.68
N THR A 131 3.40 0.03 -14.31
CA THR A 131 2.95 -1.26 -14.85
C THR A 131 2.68 -1.22 -16.34
N ASP A 132 2.25 -0.08 -16.90
CA ASP A 132 1.96 0.07 -18.32
C ASP A 132 3.24 0.03 -19.15
N LYS A 133 4.26 0.80 -18.74
CA LYS A 133 5.58 0.78 -19.36
C LYS A 133 6.24 -0.60 -19.23
N ALA A 134 6.23 -1.16 -18.01
CA ALA A 134 6.79 -2.47 -17.75
C ALA A 134 6.06 -3.58 -18.55
N GLY A 135 4.74 -3.49 -18.68
CA GLY A 135 3.94 -4.39 -19.48
C GLY A 135 4.26 -4.32 -20.97
N ARG A 136 4.33 -3.14 -21.55
CA ARG A 136 4.67 -2.94 -22.99
C ARG A 136 6.09 -3.43 -23.30
N LEU A 137 7.08 -3.04 -22.50
CA LEU A 137 8.46 -3.50 -22.68
C LEU A 137 8.58 -5.00 -22.43
N GLY A 138 7.96 -5.51 -21.39
CA GLY A 138 7.97 -6.93 -21.05
C GLY A 138 7.34 -7.80 -22.13
N THR A 139 6.26 -7.34 -22.78
CA THR A 139 5.62 -8.02 -23.91
C THR A 139 6.55 -8.09 -25.11
N PHE A 140 7.22 -6.99 -25.45
CA PHE A 140 8.14 -6.95 -26.59
C PHE A 140 9.31 -7.92 -26.44
N VAL A 141 9.84 -8.08 -25.22
CA VAL A 141 10.97 -8.96 -24.92
C VAL A 141 10.57 -10.20 -24.10
N ALA A 142 9.29 -10.58 -24.15
CA ALA A 142 8.71 -11.63 -23.31
C ALA A 142 9.51 -12.94 -23.28
N PRO A 143 9.99 -13.50 -24.41
CA PRO A 143 10.76 -14.74 -24.38
C PRO A 143 12.06 -14.62 -23.58
N LEU A 144 12.76 -13.49 -23.73
CA LEU A 144 14.01 -13.22 -23.03
C LEU A 144 13.78 -12.98 -21.53
N MET A 145 12.78 -12.19 -21.20
CA MET A 145 12.41 -11.92 -19.81
C MET A 145 11.96 -13.18 -19.10
N ASN A 146 11.13 -13.99 -19.74
CA ASN A 146 10.66 -15.26 -19.18
C ASN A 146 11.81 -16.25 -18.97
N TRP A 147 12.77 -16.28 -19.87
CA TRP A 147 13.98 -17.09 -19.69
C TRP A 147 14.84 -16.55 -18.53
N ALA A 148 15.07 -15.25 -18.46
CA ALA A 148 15.89 -14.64 -17.41
C ALA A 148 15.29 -14.79 -16.01
N THR A 149 13.96 -14.75 -15.91
CA THR A 149 13.21 -14.85 -14.64
C THR A 149 12.76 -16.27 -14.30
N ASP A 150 13.05 -17.27 -15.14
CA ASP A 150 12.71 -18.67 -14.89
C ASP A 150 13.38 -19.19 -13.60
N GLU A 151 12.63 -19.92 -12.79
CA GLU A 151 13.09 -20.50 -11.51
C GLU A 151 14.32 -21.42 -11.68
N ARG A 152 14.52 -21.98 -12.85
CA ARG A 152 15.65 -22.85 -13.19
C ARG A 152 16.95 -22.07 -13.37
N ASN A 153 16.86 -20.79 -13.71
CA ASN A 153 18.01 -19.93 -13.99
C ASN A 153 18.57 -19.27 -12.71
N LYS A 154 18.89 -20.09 -11.71
CA LYS A 154 19.33 -19.65 -10.38
C LYS A 154 20.51 -18.66 -10.38
N PRO A 155 21.57 -18.85 -11.20
CA PRO A 155 22.71 -17.92 -11.18
C PRO A 155 22.30 -16.51 -11.62
N LEU A 156 21.53 -16.39 -12.69
CA LEU A 156 21.06 -15.10 -13.19
C LEU A 156 20.10 -14.43 -12.21
N ARG A 157 19.22 -15.21 -11.60
CA ARG A 157 18.29 -14.70 -10.58
C ARG A 157 18.98 -14.16 -9.34
N LYS A 158 20.06 -14.78 -8.89
CA LYS A 158 20.90 -14.25 -7.80
C LYS A 158 21.58 -12.94 -8.19
N SER A 159 21.95 -12.78 -9.46
CA SER A 159 22.49 -11.52 -9.95
C SER A 159 21.41 -10.43 -10.00
N ILE A 160 20.21 -10.76 -10.48
CA ILE A 160 19.05 -9.87 -10.49
C ILE A 160 18.70 -9.41 -9.05
N GLU A 161 18.70 -10.33 -8.08
CA GLU A 161 18.45 -10.01 -6.66
C GLU A 161 19.40 -8.92 -6.14
N LYS A 162 20.66 -8.95 -6.50
CA LYS A 162 21.64 -7.93 -6.07
C LYS A 162 21.32 -6.54 -6.61
N PHE A 163 20.71 -6.44 -7.79
CA PHE A 163 20.36 -5.16 -8.41
C PHE A 163 18.98 -4.66 -8.04
N THR A 164 18.02 -5.57 -7.90
CA THR A 164 16.60 -5.21 -7.73
C THR A 164 16.10 -5.41 -6.29
N GLY A 165 16.83 -6.13 -5.45
CA GLY A 165 16.37 -6.55 -4.13
C GLY A 165 15.31 -7.66 -4.16
N ILE A 166 14.86 -8.11 -5.33
CA ILE A 166 13.87 -9.17 -5.45
C ILE A 166 14.53 -10.53 -5.22
N HIS A 167 14.10 -11.21 -4.16
CA HIS A 167 14.67 -12.50 -3.78
C HIS A 167 14.64 -13.51 -4.95
N HIS A 168 15.74 -14.21 -5.18
CA HIS A 168 15.89 -15.15 -6.31
C HIS A 168 14.88 -16.30 -6.32
N GLY A 169 14.31 -16.67 -5.17
CA GLY A 169 13.25 -17.67 -5.03
C GLY A 169 11.83 -17.12 -5.22
N ALA A 170 11.64 -15.80 -5.37
CA ALA A 170 10.32 -15.22 -5.58
C ALA A 170 9.72 -15.71 -6.90
N ARG A 171 8.45 -16.11 -6.90
CA ARG A 171 7.74 -16.45 -8.13
C ARG A 171 7.33 -15.18 -8.85
N LEU A 172 7.91 -14.95 -10.01
CA LEU A 172 7.58 -13.82 -10.85
C LEU A 172 6.56 -14.24 -11.91
N PRO A 173 5.55 -13.41 -12.20
CA PRO A 173 4.61 -13.69 -13.29
C PRO A 173 5.34 -13.72 -14.62
N LYS A 174 4.89 -14.59 -15.52
CA LYS A 174 5.43 -14.64 -16.88
C LYS A 174 4.86 -13.47 -17.69
N GLN A 175 5.71 -12.86 -18.48
CA GLN A 175 5.32 -11.85 -19.45
C GLN A 175 4.53 -12.50 -20.59
N ALA A 176 3.38 -11.93 -20.92
CA ALA A 176 2.58 -12.35 -22.07
C ALA A 176 3.19 -11.82 -23.36
N SER A 177 2.96 -12.50 -24.48
CA SER A 177 3.41 -12.07 -25.81
C SER A 177 2.54 -10.94 -26.41
N GLU A 178 1.37 -10.68 -25.81
CA GLU A 178 0.44 -9.62 -26.20
C GLU A 178 -0.07 -8.93 -24.93
N THR A 179 -0.32 -7.61 -25.01
CA THR A 179 -0.96 -6.89 -23.91
C THR A 179 -2.47 -7.14 -23.91
N PHE A 180 -3.11 -6.97 -22.75
CA PHE A 180 -4.57 -7.06 -22.66
C PHE A 180 -5.26 -6.05 -23.60
N GLU A 181 -4.71 -4.85 -23.76
CA GLU A 181 -5.24 -3.84 -24.69
C GLU A 181 -5.25 -4.35 -26.14
N MET A 182 -4.16 -5.02 -26.57
CA MET A 182 -4.09 -5.60 -27.92
C MET A 182 -5.09 -6.72 -28.10
N MET A 183 -5.24 -7.57 -27.09
CA MET A 183 -6.25 -8.65 -27.11
C MET A 183 -7.67 -8.08 -27.12
N ALA A 184 -7.95 -7.11 -26.25
CA ALA A 184 -9.26 -6.46 -26.18
C ALA A 184 -9.62 -5.75 -27.50
N ALA A 185 -8.69 -5.01 -28.09
CA ALA A 185 -8.94 -4.33 -29.37
C ALA A 185 -9.30 -5.30 -30.50
N ARG A 186 -8.79 -6.54 -30.46
CA ARG A 186 -9.09 -7.56 -31.46
C ARG A 186 -10.39 -8.32 -31.19
N GLU A 187 -10.71 -8.57 -29.92
CA GLU A 187 -11.77 -9.51 -29.53
C GLU A 187 -13.00 -8.84 -28.93
N THR A 188 -12.92 -7.55 -28.58
CA THR A 188 -14.01 -6.87 -27.91
C THR A 188 -15.18 -6.62 -28.84
N VAL A 189 -16.31 -7.20 -28.52
CA VAL A 189 -17.62 -6.81 -29.07
C VAL A 189 -18.15 -5.70 -28.19
N VAL A 190 -18.43 -4.52 -28.76
CA VAL A 190 -19.09 -3.44 -28.04
C VAL A 190 -20.50 -3.88 -27.68
N LEU A 191 -20.70 -4.25 -26.42
CA LEU A 191 -21.99 -4.75 -25.93
C LEU A 191 -22.99 -3.63 -25.65
N ASN A 192 -22.52 -2.41 -25.43
CA ASN A 192 -23.39 -1.27 -25.13
C ASN A 192 -22.73 0.05 -25.56
N GLU A 193 -23.08 0.54 -26.72
CA GLU A 193 -22.59 1.83 -27.26
C GLU A 193 -23.08 3.05 -26.45
N ALA A 194 -24.17 2.88 -25.70
CA ALA A 194 -24.72 3.94 -24.85
C ALA A 194 -24.14 3.96 -23.44
N ALA A 195 -23.24 3.03 -23.10
CA ALA A 195 -22.61 3.04 -21.81
C ALA A 195 -21.71 4.29 -21.65
N PRO A 196 -21.85 5.05 -20.57
CA PRO A 196 -20.98 6.21 -20.36
C PRO A 196 -19.53 5.76 -20.29
N ALA A 197 -18.63 6.52 -20.93
CA ALA A 197 -17.19 6.21 -20.99
C ALA A 197 -16.51 6.10 -19.62
N SER A 198 -17.18 6.56 -18.58
CA SER A 198 -16.74 6.50 -17.18
C SER A 198 -17.18 5.26 -16.42
N VAL A 199 -17.61 4.19 -17.11
CA VAL A 199 -17.92 2.94 -16.42
C VAL A 199 -16.64 2.41 -15.78
N SER A 200 -16.54 2.64 -14.49
CA SER A 200 -15.44 2.14 -13.70
C SER A 200 -15.40 0.62 -13.75
N TYR A 201 -14.20 0.05 -13.75
CA TYR A 201 -13.99 -1.40 -13.61
C TYR A 201 -14.68 -2.02 -12.39
N THR A 202 -15.08 -1.23 -11.40
CA THR A 202 -15.91 -1.69 -10.29
C THR A 202 -17.23 -2.25 -10.73
N HIS A 203 -17.72 -1.85 -11.88
CA HIS A 203 -18.91 -2.42 -12.51
C HIS A 203 -18.65 -3.81 -13.12
N LEU A 204 -17.42 -4.13 -13.42
CA LEU A 204 -17.06 -5.45 -13.90
C LEU A 204 -17.05 -6.48 -12.77
N THR A 205 -16.70 -6.04 -11.57
CA THR A 205 -16.56 -6.94 -10.43
C THR A 205 -17.85 -7.11 -9.62
N LEU A 206 -18.56 -6.05 -9.36
CA LEU A 206 -19.77 -6.11 -8.53
C LEU A 206 -20.92 -6.90 -9.16
N PRO A 207 -21.33 -6.67 -10.42
CA PRO A 207 -22.37 -7.46 -11.04
C PRO A 207 -22.00 -8.91 -11.26
N THR A 208 -20.73 -9.20 -11.55
CA THR A 208 -20.26 -10.58 -11.73
C THR A 208 -20.29 -11.38 -10.43
N ILE A 209 -20.12 -10.72 -9.28
CA ILE A 209 -20.15 -11.38 -7.99
C ILE A 209 -21.57 -11.59 -7.48
N TYR A 210 -22.50 -10.70 -7.79
CA TYR A 210 -23.84 -10.71 -7.20
C TYR A 210 -24.99 -11.03 -8.16
N SER A 211 -24.72 -11.30 -9.42
CA SER A 211 -25.73 -11.73 -10.38
C SER A 211 -25.79 -13.25 -10.56
N VAL A 212 -25.33 -13.98 -9.58
CA VAL A 212 -25.46 -15.45 -9.50
C VAL A 212 -26.59 -15.82 -8.57
#